data_7e6323419b4af8a0637edbb0c85e3e3c
#
_entry.id   7e6323419b4af8a0637edbb0c85e3e3c
#
_cell.length_a   1.000
_cell.length_b   1.000
_cell.length_c   1.000
_cell.angle_alpha   90.00
_cell.angle_beta   90.00
_cell.angle_gamma   90.00
#
_symmetry.space_group_name_H-M   'P 1'
#
loop_
_entity.id
_entity.type
_entity.pdbx_description
1 polymer ?
#
loop_
_entity_poly.entity_id
_entity_poly.type
_entity_poly.pdbx_seq_one_letter_code
_entity_poly.pdbx_strand_id
1 'polypeptide(L)'
;RLETGIEIGKKAIETYPSGILVEDLNTTTAAQKTEKLLNDPDTKAIFEGAFLYKSFVTRADILLRNKSGWKMIEVKSSINDREEYIHDMAYTTMIMELAGLNVSHISLMHLSENFQLGMATKELFLEEDHTEEVHEKVKEFKTLLEKIQEITDSPVKPEADLIFTCRKCYLLKKCTGKDIKNHIFDLPR
;
A
#
# COMPACT_ATOMS: atom_id res chain seq x y z
N ARG A 1 -10.83 -12.42 7.11
CA ARG A 1 -9.93 -11.22 7.10
C ARG A 1 -9.93 -10.50 5.74
N LEU A 2 -9.81 -11.21 4.62
CA LEU A 2 -9.82 -10.57 3.28
C LEU A 2 -11.19 -9.94 2.97
N GLU A 3 -12.28 -10.68 3.21
CA GLU A 3 -13.65 -10.19 3.02
C GLU A 3 -13.94 -8.95 3.87
N THR A 4 -13.51 -8.95 5.13
CA THR A 4 -13.66 -7.80 6.04
C THR A 4 -12.91 -6.56 5.50
N GLY A 5 -11.70 -6.74 4.96
CA GLY A 5 -10.93 -5.64 4.34
C GLY A 5 -11.67 -5.02 3.16
N ILE A 6 -12.22 -5.85 2.27
CA ILE A 6 -13.01 -5.39 1.11
C ILE A 6 -14.26 -4.61 1.54
N GLU A 7 -14.98 -5.09 2.55
CA GLU A 7 -16.18 -4.41 3.08
C GLU A 7 -15.83 -3.06 3.69
N ILE A 8 -14.75 -2.97 4.47
CA ILE A 8 -14.29 -1.72 5.07
C ILE A 8 -13.83 -0.73 3.99
N GLY A 9 -13.09 -1.17 2.98
CA GLY A 9 -12.74 -0.33 1.84
C GLY A 9 -13.96 0.26 1.13
N LYS A 10 -15.01 -0.55 0.88
CA LYS A 10 -16.27 -0.06 0.32
C LYS A 10 -16.94 0.98 1.21
N LYS A 11 -16.93 0.79 2.53
CA LYS A 11 -17.48 1.77 3.48
C LYS A 11 -16.66 3.06 3.52
N ALA A 12 -15.35 2.98 3.38
CA ALA A 12 -14.48 4.16 3.33
C ALA A 12 -14.78 5.04 2.11
N ILE A 13 -14.94 4.45 0.92
CA ILE A 13 -15.26 5.22 -0.29
C ILE A 13 -16.66 5.83 -0.26
N GLU A 14 -17.64 5.26 0.47
CA GLU A 14 -18.96 5.86 0.68
C GLU A 14 -18.88 7.24 1.36
N THR A 15 -17.79 7.53 2.08
CA THR A 15 -17.59 8.85 2.72
C THR A 15 -17.26 9.96 1.72
N TYR A 16 -16.95 9.62 0.46
CA TYR A 16 -16.59 10.53 -0.61
C TYR A 16 -17.46 10.30 -1.87
N PRO A 17 -18.75 10.67 -1.86
CA PRO A 17 -19.74 10.25 -2.87
C PRO A 17 -19.47 10.74 -4.29
N SER A 18 -18.57 11.72 -4.48
CA SER A 18 -18.16 12.20 -5.82
C SER A 18 -16.91 11.53 -6.37
N GLY A 19 -16.38 10.52 -5.71
CA GLY A 19 -15.19 9.81 -6.14
C GLY A 19 -15.45 8.82 -7.28
N ILE A 20 -14.42 8.56 -8.08
CA ILE A 20 -14.46 7.66 -9.23
C ILE A 20 -13.62 6.43 -8.94
N LEU A 21 -14.25 5.25 -8.99
CA LEU A 21 -13.58 3.97 -8.76
C LEU A 21 -12.89 3.47 -10.05
N VAL A 22 -11.63 3.09 -9.92
CA VAL A 22 -10.85 2.43 -10.97
C VAL A 22 -10.98 0.91 -10.79
N GLU A 23 -11.96 0.30 -11.47
CA GLU A 23 -12.31 -1.12 -11.33
C GLU A 23 -11.43 -2.06 -12.19
N ASP A 24 -10.61 -1.48 -13.07
CA ASP A 24 -9.81 -2.25 -14.03
C ASP A 24 -8.84 -3.19 -13.32
N LEU A 25 -8.90 -4.49 -13.60
CA LEU A 25 -7.99 -5.50 -13.05
C LEU A 25 -6.63 -5.48 -13.74
N ASN A 26 -6.59 -5.12 -15.01
CA ASN A 26 -5.32 -4.97 -15.74
C ASN A 26 -4.62 -3.68 -15.28
N THR A 27 -3.43 -3.81 -14.75
CA THR A 27 -2.67 -2.71 -14.15
C THR A 27 -2.37 -1.58 -15.13
N THR A 28 -2.03 -1.89 -16.38
CA THR A 28 -1.72 -0.88 -17.39
C THR A 28 -2.97 -0.07 -17.73
N THR A 29 -4.10 -0.73 -17.95
CA THR A 29 -5.38 -0.06 -18.22
C THR A 29 -5.83 0.78 -17.04
N ALA A 30 -5.70 0.24 -15.82
CA ALA A 30 -6.01 0.97 -14.59
C ALA A 30 -5.16 2.23 -14.43
N ALA A 31 -3.83 2.14 -14.69
CA ALA A 31 -2.93 3.28 -14.62
C ALA A 31 -3.27 4.35 -15.66
N GLN A 32 -3.58 3.97 -16.90
CA GLN A 32 -4.03 4.90 -17.93
C GLN A 32 -5.33 5.62 -17.57
N LYS A 33 -6.28 4.89 -16.94
CA LYS A 33 -7.53 5.48 -16.45
C LYS A 33 -7.26 6.45 -15.30
N THR A 34 -6.40 6.06 -14.36
CA THR A 34 -5.98 6.92 -13.25
C THR A 34 -5.34 8.21 -13.77
N GLU A 35 -4.42 8.13 -14.73
CA GLU A 35 -3.78 9.30 -15.34
C GLU A 35 -4.78 10.26 -15.98
N LYS A 36 -5.77 9.74 -16.71
CA LYS A 36 -6.85 10.57 -17.28
C LYS A 36 -7.65 11.30 -16.19
N LEU A 37 -7.98 10.62 -15.10
CA LEU A 37 -8.71 11.20 -13.98
C LEU A 37 -7.88 12.24 -13.22
N LEU A 38 -6.58 12.01 -13.07
CA LEU A 38 -5.65 12.96 -12.45
C LEU A 38 -5.55 14.27 -13.25
N ASN A 39 -5.62 14.18 -14.58
CA ASN A 39 -5.55 15.33 -15.49
C ASN A 39 -6.89 16.05 -15.69
N ASP A 40 -7.99 15.45 -15.27
CA ASP A 40 -9.32 16.10 -15.31
C ASP A 40 -9.51 17.00 -14.08
N PRO A 41 -9.66 18.33 -14.25
CA PRO A 41 -9.81 19.27 -13.14
C PRO A 41 -11.10 19.08 -12.34
N ASP A 42 -12.12 18.45 -12.91
CA ASP A 42 -13.38 18.18 -12.23
C ASP A 42 -13.33 16.95 -11.33
N THR A 43 -12.36 16.08 -11.53
CA THR A 43 -12.13 14.91 -10.67
C THR A 43 -11.64 15.35 -9.29
N LYS A 44 -12.43 15.09 -8.25
CA LYS A 44 -12.14 15.46 -6.85
C LYS A 44 -11.57 14.30 -6.03
N ALA A 45 -12.01 13.07 -6.32
CA ALA A 45 -11.55 11.87 -5.64
C ALA A 45 -11.41 10.71 -6.62
N ILE A 46 -10.40 9.86 -6.41
CA ILE A 46 -10.16 8.63 -7.16
C ILE A 46 -10.01 7.51 -6.16
N PHE A 47 -10.67 6.38 -6.40
CA PHE A 47 -10.56 5.18 -5.59
C PHE A 47 -9.83 4.08 -6.37
N GLU A 48 -9.00 3.30 -5.68
CA GLU A 48 -8.19 2.24 -6.26
C GLU A 48 -7.30 2.73 -7.42
N GLY A 49 -6.81 3.97 -7.30
CA GLY A 49 -5.96 4.58 -8.32
C GLY A 49 -4.67 3.80 -8.51
N ALA A 50 -4.40 3.32 -9.74
CA ALA A 50 -3.22 2.51 -10.06
C ALA A 50 -2.08 3.36 -10.62
N PHE A 51 -0.85 3.03 -10.22
CA PHE A 51 0.37 3.70 -10.67
C PHE A 51 1.43 2.70 -11.08
N LEU A 52 2.17 3.08 -12.09
CA LEU A 52 3.27 2.30 -12.67
C LEU A 52 4.53 3.15 -12.73
N TYR A 53 5.63 2.61 -12.24
CA TYR A 53 6.96 3.16 -12.46
C TYR A 53 7.92 2.04 -12.78
N LYS A 54 8.39 1.95 -14.03
CA LYS A 54 9.17 0.81 -14.52
C LYS A 54 8.42 -0.52 -14.28
N SER A 55 9.03 -1.47 -13.52
CA SER A 55 8.41 -2.73 -13.09
C SER A 55 7.63 -2.66 -11.78
N PHE A 56 7.63 -1.50 -11.12
CA PHE A 56 6.94 -1.30 -9.85
C PHE A 56 5.49 -0.86 -10.06
N VAL A 57 4.62 -1.41 -9.25
CA VAL A 57 3.17 -1.21 -9.33
C VAL A 57 2.62 -0.92 -7.95
N THR A 58 1.68 0.01 -7.86
CA THR A 58 0.88 0.20 -6.64
C THR A 58 -0.55 0.58 -6.97
N ARG A 59 -1.43 0.45 -5.98
CA ARG A 59 -2.76 1.05 -5.96
C ARG A 59 -2.92 1.87 -4.69
N ALA A 60 -3.48 3.06 -4.83
CA ALA A 60 -3.85 3.90 -3.70
C ALA A 60 -5.35 3.73 -3.43
N ASP A 61 -5.71 3.40 -2.20
CA ASP A 61 -7.11 3.16 -1.83
C ASP A 61 -7.97 4.39 -2.12
N ILE A 62 -7.56 5.56 -1.62
CA ILE A 62 -8.27 6.83 -1.84
C ILE A 62 -7.28 7.95 -2.16
N LEU A 63 -7.54 8.68 -3.22
CA LEU A 63 -6.86 9.91 -3.58
C LEU A 63 -7.84 11.08 -3.58
N LEU A 64 -7.55 12.13 -2.84
CA LEU A 64 -8.36 13.35 -2.79
C LEU A 64 -7.56 14.51 -3.34
N ARG A 65 -8.14 15.23 -4.30
CA ARG A 65 -7.54 16.47 -4.82
C ARG A 65 -7.65 17.59 -3.80
N ASN A 66 -6.54 18.26 -3.53
CA ASN A 66 -6.50 19.45 -2.68
C ASN A 66 -5.76 20.62 -3.39
N LYS A 67 -5.60 21.74 -2.70
CA LYS A 67 -4.97 22.94 -3.28
C LYS A 67 -3.48 22.78 -3.55
N SER A 68 -2.81 21.90 -2.81
CA SER A 68 -1.36 21.67 -2.86
C SER A 68 -0.95 20.42 -3.65
N GLY A 69 -1.90 19.65 -4.18
CA GLY A 69 -1.66 18.41 -4.91
C GLY A 69 -2.74 17.36 -4.62
N TRP A 70 -2.31 16.17 -4.24
CA TRP A 70 -3.21 15.07 -3.88
C TRP A 70 -2.92 14.59 -2.46
N LYS A 71 -3.99 14.27 -1.75
CA LYS A 71 -3.92 13.56 -0.48
C LYS A 71 -4.14 12.08 -0.74
N MET A 72 -3.24 11.24 -0.27
CA MET A 72 -3.39 9.79 -0.26
C MET A 72 -3.94 9.36 1.10
N ILE A 73 -4.92 8.47 1.09
CA ILE A 73 -5.46 7.83 2.29
C ILE A 73 -5.39 6.33 2.10
N GLU A 74 -4.67 5.67 2.97
CA GLU A 74 -4.62 4.22 3.07
C GLU A 74 -5.69 3.75 4.05
N VAL A 75 -6.46 2.71 3.68
CA VAL A 75 -7.58 2.20 4.49
C VAL A 75 -7.22 0.86 5.10
N LYS A 76 -7.33 0.74 6.41
CA LYS A 76 -7.08 -0.50 7.14
C LYS A 76 -8.28 -0.92 7.99
N SER A 77 -8.58 -2.21 7.97
CA SER A 77 -9.66 -2.81 8.78
C SER A 77 -9.22 -3.15 10.21
N SER A 78 -8.25 -2.44 10.74
CA SER A 78 -7.77 -2.56 12.12
C SER A 78 -8.25 -1.39 12.96
N ILE A 79 -8.18 -1.52 14.27
CA ILE A 79 -8.47 -0.46 15.23
C ILE A 79 -7.19 0.31 15.57
N ASN A 80 -6.03 -0.36 15.48
CA ASN A 80 -4.75 0.21 15.88
C ASN A 80 -3.87 0.50 14.67
N ASP A 81 -3.13 1.59 14.74
CA ASP A 81 -1.99 1.87 13.88
C ASP A 81 -0.86 0.84 14.11
N ARG A 82 -0.07 0.60 13.07
CA ARG A 82 1.09 -0.32 13.08
C ARG A 82 2.20 0.23 12.21
N GLU A 83 3.43 0.05 12.64
CA GLU A 83 4.62 0.42 11.87
C GLU A 83 4.60 -0.15 10.42
N GLU A 84 4.03 -1.35 10.24
CA GLU A 84 3.87 -1.97 8.92
C GLU A 84 3.06 -1.09 7.95
N TYR A 85 2.10 -0.29 8.44
CA TYR A 85 1.27 0.59 7.60
C TYR A 85 2.05 1.79 7.08
N ILE A 86 3.03 2.27 7.84
CA ILE A 86 3.97 3.31 7.38
C ILE A 86 4.78 2.80 6.18
N HIS A 87 5.22 1.54 6.21
CA HIS A 87 5.94 0.94 5.09
C HIS A 87 5.05 0.79 3.84
N ASP A 88 3.79 0.36 4.01
CA ASP A 88 2.82 0.23 2.91
C ASP A 88 2.56 1.61 2.28
N MET A 89 2.27 2.62 3.10
CA MET A 89 2.04 3.99 2.65
C MET A 89 3.29 4.58 1.98
N ALA A 90 4.49 4.31 2.51
CA ALA A 90 5.74 4.81 1.94
C ALA A 90 6.03 4.19 0.56
N TYR A 91 5.80 2.88 0.38
CA TYR A 91 5.93 2.24 -0.92
C TYR A 91 4.96 2.84 -1.93
N THR A 92 3.69 2.95 -1.56
CA THR A 92 2.64 3.52 -2.43
C THR A 92 2.96 4.97 -2.81
N THR A 93 3.31 5.81 -1.83
CA THR A 93 3.69 7.21 -2.06
C THR A 93 4.92 7.31 -2.96
N MET A 94 5.97 6.51 -2.72
CA MET A 94 7.17 6.51 -3.54
C MET A 94 6.85 6.25 -5.02
N ILE A 95 6.02 5.24 -5.32
CA ILE A 95 5.66 4.90 -6.70
C ILE A 95 4.81 6.00 -7.33
N MET A 96 3.87 6.60 -6.59
CA MET A 96 3.08 7.73 -7.05
C MET A 96 3.95 8.94 -7.40
N GLU A 97 4.90 9.31 -6.54
CA GLU A 97 5.84 10.41 -6.79
C GLU A 97 6.75 10.15 -7.99
N LEU A 98 7.26 8.92 -8.14
CA LEU A 98 8.08 8.51 -9.27
C LEU A 98 7.28 8.48 -10.58
N ALA A 99 5.98 8.24 -10.51
CA ALA A 99 5.04 8.37 -11.64
C ALA A 99 4.63 9.84 -11.91
N GLY A 100 5.15 10.81 -11.17
CA GLY A 100 4.95 12.24 -11.38
C GLY A 100 3.79 12.88 -10.59
N LEU A 101 3.17 12.15 -9.65
CA LEU A 101 2.13 12.71 -8.81
C LEU A 101 2.72 13.53 -7.65
N ASN A 102 2.19 14.73 -7.43
CA ASN A 102 2.49 15.51 -6.24
C ASN A 102 1.59 15.06 -5.09
N VAL A 103 2.14 14.22 -4.19
CA VAL A 103 1.47 13.75 -2.97
C VAL A 103 1.75 14.73 -1.85
N SER A 104 0.77 15.53 -1.47
CA SER A 104 0.92 16.63 -0.49
C SER A 104 0.58 16.24 0.94
N HIS A 105 -0.27 15.24 1.13
CA HIS A 105 -0.67 14.71 2.43
C HIS A 105 -0.86 13.20 2.36
N ILE A 106 -0.56 12.53 3.46
CA ILE A 106 -0.67 11.08 3.57
C ILE A 106 -1.33 10.75 4.89
N SER A 107 -2.43 10.01 4.85
CA SER A 107 -3.17 9.64 6.05
C SER A 107 -3.48 8.14 6.08
N LEU A 108 -3.54 7.61 7.28
CA LEU A 108 -4.09 6.30 7.57
C LEU A 108 -5.56 6.45 8.01
N MET A 109 -6.46 5.73 7.39
CA MET A 109 -7.85 5.62 7.80
C MET A 109 -8.11 4.23 8.35
N HIS A 110 -8.45 4.14 9.62
CA HIS A 110 -8.71 2.87 10.30
C HIS A 110 -9.99 2.92 11.13
N LEU A 111 -10.41 1.79 11.72
CA LEU A 111 -11.67 1.71 12.46
C LEU A 111 -11.59 2.48 13.78
N SER A 112 -12.62 3.24 14.07
CA SER A 112 -12.78 3.96 15.34
C SER A 112 -13.23 3.01 16.46
N GLU A 113 -12.52 2.99 17.57
CA GLU A 113 -12.93 2.27 18.80
C GLU A 113 -14.24 2.80 19.38
N ASN A 114 -14.60 4.04 19.08
CA ASN A 114 -15.78 4.70 19.62
C ASN A 114 -17.04 4.49 18.76
N PHE A 115 -16.92 3.78 17.63
CA PHE A 115 -18.07 3.54 16.76
C PHE A 115 -19.10 2.62 17.41
N GLN A 116 -20.36 3.03 17.36
CA GLN A 116 -21.49 2.25 17.81
C GLN A 116 -22.49 2.05 16.68
N LEU A 117 -23.15 0.91 16.69
CA LEU A 117 -24.16 0.58 15.68
C LEU A 117 -25.28 1.64 15.69
N GLY A 118 -25.56 2.21 14.51
CA GLY A 118 -26.52 3.30 14.33
C GLY A 118 -25.91 4.69 14.16
N MET A 119 -24.60 4.84 14.37
CA MET A 119 -23.86 6.06 14.02
C MET A 119 -23.70 6.20 12.49
N ALA A 120 -23.42 7.41 12.01
CA ALA A 120 -23.17 7.65 10.60
C ALA A 120 -21.90 6.94 10.12
N THR A 121 -21.86 6.48 8.85
CA THR A 121 -20.72 5.73 8.28
C THR A 121 -19.39 6.45 8.45
N LYS A 122 -19.37 7.79 8.37
CA LYS A 122 -18.13 8.56 8.59
C LYS A 122 -17.53 8.42 10.00
N GLU A 123 -18.35 8.12 10.99
CA GLU A 123 -17.93 7.93 12.39
C GLU A 123 -17.34 6.54 12.63
N LEU A 124 -17.48 5.63 11.64
CA LEU A 124 -16.82 4.32 11.65
C LEU A 124 -15.30 4.45 11.57
N PHE A 125 -14.80 5.56 11.03
CA PHE A 125 -13.40 5.75 10.72
C PHE A 125 -12.75 6.82 11.60
N LEU A 126 -11.51 6.56 11.95
CA LEU A 126 -10.54 7.54 12.44
C LEU A 126 -9.49 7.74 11.36
N GLU A 127 -9.12 8.98 11.11
CA GLU A 127 -8.08 9.33 10.15
C GLU A 127 -6.93 10.03 10.87
N GLU A 128 -5.71 9.53 10.66
CA GLU A 128 -4.48 10.01 11.28
C GLU A 128 -3.49 10.46 10.19
N ASP A 129 -2.85 11.61 10.40
CA ASP A 129 -1.86 12.16 9.47
C ASP A 129 -0.48 11.55 9.74
N HIS A 130 0.12 10.97 8.70
CA HIS A 130 1.46 10.38 8.72
C HIS A 130 2.39 10.99 7.66
N THR A 131 2.08 12.20 7.18
CA THR A 131 2.77 12.84 6.06
C THR A 131 4.28 12.90 6.26
N GLU A 132 4.73 13.40 7.42
CA GLU A 132 6.16 13.57 7.68
C GLU A 132 6.89 12.22 7.79
N GLU A 133 6.31 11.29 8.56
CA GLU A 133 6.88 9.98 8.82
C GLU A 133 7.01 9.14 7.54
N VAL A 134 5.95 9.16 6.71
CA VAL A 134 5.95 8.47 5.43
C VAL A 134 6.97 9.07 4.47
N HIS A 135 7.09 10.40 4.38
CA HIS A 135 8.10 11.02 3.52
C HIS A 135 9.54 10.70 3.95
N GLU A 136 9.81 10.58 5.24
CA GLU A 136 11.13 10.11 5.71
C GLU A 136 11.38 8.67 5.25
N LYS A 137 10.39 7.79 5.37
CA LYS A 137 10.50 6.41 4.92
C LYS A 137 10.62 6.30 3.39
N VAL A 138 9.97 7.18 2.63
CA VAL A 138 10.12 7.27 1.16
C VAL A 138 11.57 7.56 0.76
N LYS A 139 12.27 8.45 1.50
CA LYS A 139 13.69 8.72 1.24
C LYS A 139 14.55 7.47 1.40
N GLU A 140 14.30 6.70 2.46
CA GLU A 140 14.96 5.41 2.70
C GLU A 140 14.68 4.43 1.56
N PHE A 141 13.42 4.24 1.17
CA PHE A 141 13.01 3.31 0.13
C PHE A 141 13.59 3.64 -1.24
N LYS A 142 13.68 4.93 -1.57
CA LYS A 142 14.32 5.37 -2.83
C LYS A 142 15.77 4.90 -2.95
N THR A 143 16.50 4.76 -1.84
CA THR A 143 17.89 4.24 -1.87
C THR A 143 17.98 2.76 -2.21
N LEU A 144 16.90 2.01 -1.99
CA LEU A 144 16.83 0.57 -2.24
C LEU A 144 16.30 0.23 -3.64
N LEU A 145 15.71 1.20 -4.34
CA LEU A 145 14.95 0.98 -5.57
C LEU A 145 15.81 0.33 -6.67
N GLU A 146 17.01 0.86 -6.92
CA GLU A 146 17.91 0.34 -7.95
C GLU A 146 18.36 -1.09 -7.64
N LYS A 147 18.72 -1.36 -6.39
CA LYS A 147 19.12 -2.70 -5.95
C LYS A 147 17.99 -3.72 -6.08
N ILE A 148 16.76 -3.33 -5.72
CA ILE A 148 15.58 -4.19 -5.87
C ILE A 148 15.34 -4.47 -7.35
N GLN A 149 15.44 -3.44 -8.21
CA GLN A 149 15.27 -3.59 -9.65
C GLN A 149 16.32 -4.52 -10.25
N GLU A 150 17.59 -4.36 -9.92
CA GLU A 150 18.66 -5.27 -10.37
C GLU A 150 18.38 -6.73 -10.03
N ILE A 151 17.91 -6.98 -8.80
CA ILE A 151 17.60 -8.34 -8.33
C ILE A 151 16.38 -8.90 -9.06
N THR A 152 15.32 -8.10 -9.25
CA THR A 152 14.07 -8.55 -9.88
C THR A 152 14.19 -8.73 -11.39
N ASP A 153 15.02 -7.93 -12.05
CA ASP A 153 15.27 -8.03 -13.49
C ASP A 153 16.33 -9.09 -13.85
N SER A 154 17.06 -9.60 -12.85
CA SER A 154 18.07 -10.63 -13.04
C SER A 154 17.42 -11.98 -13.40
N PRO A 155 17.91 -12.67 -14.47
CA PRO A 155 17.49 -14.04 -14.75
C PRO A 155 18.07 -15.06 -13.76
N VAL A 156 19.02 -14.63 -12.94
CA VAL A 156 19.71 -15.48 -11.97
C VAL A 156 19.09 -15.25 -10.58
N LYS A 157 18.64 -16.33 -9.97
CA LYS A 157 18.15 -16.31 -8.60
C LYS A 157 19.25 -15.83 -7.64
N PRO A 158 19.00 -14.82 -6.78
CA PRO A 158 19.98 -14.41 -5.79
C PRO A 158 20.28 -15.53 -4.79
N GLU A 159 21.49 -15.50 -4.21
CA GLU A 159 21.81 -16.37 -3.10
C GLU A 159 20.89 -16.10 -1.91
N ALA A 160 20.50 -17.18 -1.24
CA ALA A 160 19.57 -17.08 -0.13
C ALA A 160 20.35 -16.92 1.18
N ASP A 161 20.15 -15.79 1.86
CA ASP A 161 20.60 -15.59 3.23
C ASP A 161 19.54 -16.08 4.21
N LEU A 162 19.97 -16.90 5.18
CA LEU A 162 19.08 -17.36 6.24
C LEU A 162 18.96 -16.30 7.33
N ILE A 163 17.76 -15.75 7.45
CA ILE A 163 17.40 -14.81 8.52
C ILE A 163 16.38 -15.46 9.46
N PHE A 164 16.18 -14.89 10.63
CA PHE A 164 15.30 -15.44 11.67
C PHE A 164 13.86 -15.69 11.19
N THR A 165 13.32 -14.81 10.35
CA THR A 165 11.96 -14.93 9.78
C THR A 165 11.81 -16.09 8.81
N CYS A 166 12.92 -16.66 8.28
CA CYS A 166 12.89 -17.85 7.44
C CYS A 166 12.30 -19.07 8.15
N ARG A 167 12.32 -19.10 9.47
CA ARG A 167 11.71 -20.18 10.30
C ARG A 167 10.23 -20.40 9.97
N LYS A 168 9.50 -19.33 9.60
CA LYS A 168 8.07 -19.40 9.26
C LYS A 168 7.82 -19.27 7.76
N CYS A 169 8.87 -19.22 6.95
CA CYS A 169 8.78 -19.02 5.52
C CYS A 169 8.45 -20.34 4.81
N TYR A 170 7.36 -20.38 4.06
CA TYR A 170 6.98 -21.54 3.27
C TYR A 170 7.94 -21.83 2.10
N LEU A 171 8.79 -20.87 1.73
CA LEU A 171 9.81 -21.01 0.70
C LEU A 171 11.16 -21.54 1.23
N LEU A 172 11.32 -21.72 2.55
CA LEU A 172 12.59 -22.11 3.16
C LEU A 172 13.24 -23.31 2.44
N LYS A 173 12.48 -24.37 2.18
CA LYS A 173 12.97 -25.56 1.48
C LYS A 173 13.45 -25.27 0.05
N LYS A 174 12.78 -24.36 -0.66
CA LYS A 174 13.19 -23.90 -2.00
C LYS A 174 14.47 -23.05 -1.94
N CYS A 175 14.61 -22.21 -0.92
CA CYS A 175 15.79 -21.37 -0.73
C CYS A 175 17.03 -22.19 -0.37
N THR A 176 16.90 -23.15 0.55
CA THR A 176 18.02 -23.99 1.00
C THR A 176 18.34 -25.15 0.07
N GLY A 177 17.44 -25.49 -0.84
CA GLY A 177 17.60 -26.59 -1.82
C GLY A 177 17.56 -27.99 -1.24
N LYS A 178 17.32 -28.17 0.07
CA LYS A 178 17.35 -29.47 0.75
C LYS A 178 16.37 -29.52 1.92
N ASP A 179 15.79 -30.68 2.17
CA ASP A 179 15.18 -31.02 3.45
C ASP A 179 16.33 -31.32 4.44
N ILE A 180 16.77 -30.30 5.15
CA ILE A 180 17.83 -30.42 6.16
C ILE A 180 17.16 -30.98 7.42
N LYS A 181 17.50 -32.26 7.75
CA LYS A 181 17.05 -32.87 9.01
C LYS A 181 17.74 -32.18 10.19
N ASN A 182 16.99 -31.92 11.26
CA ASN A 182 17.48 -31.27 12.48
C ASN A 182 18.05 -29.86 12.22
N HIS A 183 17.32 -29.07 11.41
CA HIS A 183 17.67 -27.68 11.18
C HIS A 183 17.53 -26.89 12.47
N ILE A 184 18.42 -25.90 12.69
CA ILE A 184 18.36 -25.02 13.87
C ILE A 184 16.97 -24.34 14.05
N PHE A 185 16.22 -24.16 12.98
CA PHE A 185 14.86 -23.61 13.02
C PHE A 185 13.81 -24.60 13.54
N ASP A 186 14.14 -25.88 13.67
CA ASP A 186 13.27 -26.92 14.24
C ASP A 186 13.32 -26.93 15.78
N LEU A 187 14.30 -26.24 16.37
CA LEU A 187 14.43 -26.14 17.82
C LEU A 187 13.23 -25.41 18.42
N PRO A 188 12.57 -25.95 19.47
CA PRO A 188 11.57 -25.22 20.21
C PRO A 188 12.19 -23.98 20.87
N ARG A 189 11.39 -22.92 21.03
CA ARG A 189 11.76 -21.75 21.83
C ARG A 189 11.53 -22.00 23.29
#